data_b2c7b436909a0172fc2f7abcaeb14522
#
_entry.id   b2c7b436909a0172fc2f7abcaeb14522
#
_cell.length_a   1.000
_cell.length_b   1.000
_cell.length_c   1.000
_cell.angle_alpha   90.00
_cell.angle_beta   90.00
_cell.angle_gamma   90.00
#
_symmetry.space_group_name_H-M   'P 1'
#
loop_
_entity.id
_entity.type
_entity.pdbx_description
1 polymer ?
#
loop_
_entity_poly.entity_id
_entity_poly.type
_entity_poly.pdbx_seq_one_letter_code
_entity_poly.pdbx_strand_id
1 'polypeptide(L)'
;MRWMRGVMLFTAGTVFGIFATQPGASPQEKATGLRLNHFGIYAKDFDASMEFYTKTMGFREAFSLKNKDGKPTLAYLQINRDTFLELAPATADRPVGFSHAGLWADDLNKTVTLLRERGLKMDDPHAAATKAPLTNITDPNGVRLELLEYPPDSLQKKAIDAWK
;
A
#
# COMPACT_ATOMS: atom_id res chain seq x y z
N MET A 1 -26.26 -54.95 60.49
CA MET A 1 -25.45 -53.84 59.95
C MET A 1 -24.38 -54.41 59.04
N ARG A 2 -24.57 -54.38 57.69
CA ARG A 2 -23.61 -54.95 56.74
C ARG A 2 -23.13 -53.78 55.90
N TRP A 3 -21.82 -53.45 55.99
CA TRP A 3 -21.16 -52.45 55.21
C TRP A 3 -20.79 -53.04 53.85
N MET A 4 -21.38 -52.50 52.79
CA MET A 4 -20.96 -52.79 51.42
C MET A 4 -19.84 -51.81 51.05
N ARG A 5 -18.65 -52.36 50.82
CA ARG A 5 -17.51 -51.61 50.23
C ARG A 5 -17.69 -51.57 48.71
N GLY A 6 -18.00 -50.41 48.18
CA GLY A 6 -17.98 -50.19 46.74
C GLY A 6 -16.55 -50.11 46.21
N VAL A 7 -16.22 -50.98 45.24
CA VAL A 7 -14.97 -50.93 44.51
C VAL A 7 -15.17 -49.98 43.35
N MET A 8 -14.43 -48.90 43.33
CA MET A 8 -14.37 -47.95 42.22
C MET A 8 -13.35 -48.44 41.19
N LEU A 9 -13.80 -48.94 40.03
CA LEU A 9 -12.93 -49.25 38.90
C LEU A 9 -12.59 -47.91 38.17
N PHE A 10 -11.32 -47.53 38.22
CA PHE A 10 -10.77 -46.52 37.33
C PHE A 10 -10.42 -47.15 35.98
N THR A 11 -11.19 -46.88 34.93
CA THR A 11 -10.79 -47.16 33.55
C THR A 11 -9.90 -46.02 33.06
N ALA A 12 -8.59 -46.33 32.90
CA ALA A 12 -7.66 -45.43 32.23
C ALA A 12 -7.98 -45.42 30.74
N GLY A 13 -8.67 -44.39 30.30
CA GLY A 13 -8.88 -44.11 28.88
C GLY A 13 -7.59 -43.57 28.24
N THR A 14 -6.97 -44.39 27.41
CA THR A 14 -5.83 -43.96 26.59
C THR A 14 -6.37 -43.06 25.46
N VAL A 15 -6.21 -41.75 25.60
CA VAL A 15 -6.51 -40.79 24.52
C VAL A 15 -5.38 -40.89 23.50
N PHE A 16 -5.62 -41.58 22.40
CA PHE A 16 -4.77 -41.45 21.20
C PHE A 16 -4.97 -40.07 20.60
N GLY A 17 -4.07 -39.14 20.92
CA GLY A 17 -3.98 -37.86 20.23
C GLY A 17 -3.54 -38.10 18.79
N ILE A 18 -4.46 -37.97 17.83
CA ILE A 18 -4.11 -37.86 16.42
C ILE A 18 -3.42 -36.52 16.26
N PHE A 19 -2.09 -36.50 16.26
CA PHE A 19 -1.33 -35.35 15.76
C PHE A 19 -1.60 -35.28 14.26
N ALA A 20 -2.61 -34.50 13.85
CA ALA A 20 -2.70 -34.04 12.49
C ALA A 20 -1.42 -33.24 12.20
N THR A 21 -0.50 -33.81 11.44
CA THR A 21 0.63 -33.08 10.89
C THR A 21 0.02 -31.97 10.02
N GLN A 22 0.06 -30.74 10.51
CA GLN A 22 -0.27 -29.60 9.69
C GLN A 22 0.63 -29.68 8.45
N PRO A 23 0.08 -29.56 7.23
CA PRO A 23 0.94 -29.46 6.05
C PRO A 23 1.94 -28.36 6.34
N GLY A 24 3.24 -28.69 6.25
CA GLY A 24 4.32 -27.76 6.57
C GLY A 24 4.04 -26.45 5.83
N ALA A 25 4.14 -25.33 6.54
CA ALA A 25 3.99 -24.03 5.93
C ALA A 25 4.84 -24.01 4.65
N SER A 26 4.22 -23.73 3.52
CA SER A 26 4.95 -23.54 2.27
C SER A 26 6.09 -22.55 2.53
N PRO A 27 7.30 -22.75 1.97
CA PRO A 27 8.38 -21.79 2.15
C PRO A 27 7.82 -20.41 1.87
N GLN A 28 7.98 -19.50 2.84
CA GLN A 28 7.48 -18.13 2.68
C GLN A 28 8.14 -17.56 1.43
N GLU A 29 7.35 -17.25 0.41
CA GLU A 29 7.86 -16.63 -0.80
C GLU A 29 8.64 -15.37 -0.45
N LYS A 30 9.71 -15.10 -1.19
CA LYS A 30 10.55 -13.93 -0.98
C LYS A 30 9.68 -12.67 -0.98
N ALA A 31 9.72 -11.89 0.11
CA ALA A 31 8.98 -10.64 0.20
C ALA A 31 9.37 -9.69 -0.92
N THR A 32 8.41 -8.93 -1.43
CA THR A 32 8.63 -7.95 -2.50
C THR A 32 9.44 -6.73 -2.04
N GLY A 33 9.51 -6.47 -0.72
CA GLY A 33 10.10 -5.26 -0.16
C GLY A 33 9.26 -3.99 -0.38
N LEU A 34 8.04 -4.12 -0.90
CA LEU A 34 7.14 -2.99 -1.12
C LEU A 34 6.71 -2.35 0.21
N ARG A 35 6.68 -1.02 0.24
CA ARG A 35 6.23 -0.21 1.38
C ARG A 35 5.11 0.72 0.94
N LEU A 36 4.03 0.82 1.73
CA LEU A 36 3.02 1.84 1.50
C LEU A 36 3.68 3.22 1.61
N ASN A 37 3.54 4.02 0.56
CA ASN A 37 4.12 5.36 0.50
C ASN A 37 3.06 6.46 0.40
N HIS A 38 2.04 6.28 -0.42
CA HIS A 38 0.97 7.25 -0.55
C HIS A 38 -0.38 6.60 -0.82
N PHE A 39 -1.41 7.40 -0.67
CA PHE A 39 -2.72 7.11 -1.21
C PHE A 39 -3.21 8.32 -2.01
N GLY A 40 -3.90 8.04 -3.11
CA GLY A 40 -4.43 9.04 -4.00
C GLY A 40 -5.90 9.35 -3.74
N ILE A 41 -6.27 10.63 -3.82
CA ILE A 41 -7.65 11.11 -3.76
C ILE A 41 -7.94 12.02 -4.94
N TYR A 42 -9.10 11.83 -5.58
CA TYR A 42 -9.68 12.79 -6.50
C TYR A 42 -10.64 13.70 -5.75
N ALA A 43 -10.31 15.00 -5.70
CA ALA A 43 -11.05 16.02 -4.97
C ALA A 43 -12.12 16.68 -5.85
N LYS A 44 -13.34 16.81 -5.33
CA LYS A 44 -14.41 17.58 -5.98
C LYS A 44 -14.03 19.06 -6.05
N ASP A 45 -13.51 19.60 -4.95
CA ASP A 45 -12.97 20.95 -4.81
C ASP A 45 -11.52 20.82 -4.33
N PHE A 46 -10.60 21.11 -5.24
CA PHE A 46 -9.17 20.95 -4.99
C PHE A 46 -8.67 21.95 -3.94
N ASP A 47 -9.10 23.22 -4.03
CA ASP A 47 -8.61 24.27 -3.14
C ASP A 47 -9.14 24.08 -1.71
N ALA A 48 -10.42 23.74 -1.56
CA ALA A 48 -10.99 23.40 -0.25
C ALA A 48 -10.31 22.16 0.36
N SER A 49 -9.97 21.16 -0.46
CA SER A 49 -9.24 19.98 0.00
C SER A 49 -7.81 20.30 0.42
N MET A 50 -7.11 21.16 -0.35
CA MET A 50 -5.77 21.65 0.02
C MET A 50 -5.82 22.38 1.37
N GLU A 51 -6.80 23.26 1.57
CA GLU A 51 -6.97 23.96 2.83
C GLU A 51 -7.23 23.00 4.00
N PHE A 52 -8.13 22.06 3.83
CA PHE A 52 -8.44 21.04 4.84
C PHE A 52 -7.19 20.24 5.24
N TYR A 53 -6.48 19.67 4.28
CA TYR A 53 -5.34 18.81 4.60
C TYR A 53 -4.14 19.61 5.12
N THR A 54 -3.89 20.82 4.65
CA THR A 54 -2.74 21.60 5.11
C THR A 54 -3.01 22.39 6.40
N LYS A 55 -4.19 23.02 6.54
CA LYS A 55 -4.50 23.85 7.71
C LYS A 55 -5.16 23.06 8.84
N THR A 56 -6.11 22.18 8.52
CA THR A 56 -6.84 21.43 9.55
C THR A 56 -6.10 20.17 9.97
N MET A 57 -5.61 19.37 9.00
CA MET A 57 -4.88 18.14 9.28
C MET A 57 -3.39 18.36 9.54
N GLY A 58 -2.84 19.50 9.18
CA GLY A 58 -1.43 19.85 9.39
C GLY A 58 -0.45 19.16 8.46
N PHE A 59 -0.91 18.63 7.31
CA PHE A 59 0.00 18.01 6.34
C PHE A 59 0.84 19.09 5.65
N ARG A 60 2.09 18.77 5.34
CA ARG A 60 2.98 19.70 4.66
C ARG A 60 2.87 19.54 3.15
N GLU A 61 2.59 20.61 2.42
CA GLU A 61 2.72 20.59 0.96
C GLU A 61 4.18 20.34 0.58
N ALA A 62 4.44 19.19 -0.08
CA ALA A 62 5.75 18.81 -0.57
C ALA A 62 6.02 19.47 -1.94
N PHE A 63 5.08 19.34 -2.85
CA PHE A 63 5.11 19.97 -4.18
C PHE A 63 3.72 19.89 -4.83
N SER A 64 3.51 20.77 -5.82
CA SER A 64 2.33 20.77 -6.70
C SER A 64 2.74 20.87 -8.16
N LEU A 65 2.01 20.19 -9.03
CA LEU A 65 2.10 20.33 -10.47
C LEU A 65 0.92 21.15 -11.01
N LYS A 66 1.18 21.95 -12.01
CA LYS A 66 0.19 22.81 -12.67
C LYS A 66 0.21 22.62 -14.17
N ASN A 67 -0.93 22.80 -14.82
CA ASN A 67 -1.01 22.84 -16.27
C ASN A 67 -0.48 24.19 -16.83
N LYS A 68 -0.55 24.36 -18.15
CA LYS A 68 -0.11 25.57 -18.85
C LYS A 68 -0.85 26.84 -18.41
N ASP A 69 -2.09 26.70 -17.94
CA ASP A 69 -2.93 27.80 -17.47
C ASP A 69 -2.73 28.09 -15.97
N GLY A 70 -1.75 27.43 -15.33
CA GLY A 70 -1.46 27.59 -13.91
C GLY A 70 -2.44 26.86 -12.99
N LYS A 71 -3.38 26.07 -13.52
CA LYS A 71 -4.34 25.28 -12.71
C LYS A 71 -3.65 24.06 -12.11
N PRO A 72 -3.89 23.76 -10.84
CA PRO A 72 -3.35 22.55 -10.21
C PRO A 72 -3.83 21.30 -10.94
N THR A 73 -2.91 20.35 -11.15
CA THR A 73 -3.21 19.02 -11.70
C THR A 73 -2.90 17.91 -10.69
N LEU A 74 -2.02 18.22 -9.73
CA LEU A 74 -1.56 17.28 -8.73
C LEU A 74 -0.93 18.04 -7.57
N ALA A 75 -1.15 17.59 -6.33
CA ALA A 75 -0.35 17.99 -5.16
C ALA A 75 0.03 16.76 -4.35
N TYR A 76 1.26 16.75 -3.83
CA TYR A 76 1.72 15.79 -2.84
C TYR A 76 1.84 16.46 -1.49
N LEU A 77 1.09 15.98 -0.51
CA LEU A 77 1.07 16.47 0.86
C LEU A 77 1.74 15.44 1.77
N GLN A 78 2.82 15.81 2.46
CA GLN A 78 3.52 14.93 3.39
C GLN A 78 2.73 14.82 4.71
N ILE A 79 2.37 13.57 5.06
CA ILE A 79 1.78 13.20 6.34
C ILE A 79 2.87 13.01 7.39
N ASN A 80 3.96 12.37 6.96
CA ASN A 80 5.21 12.23 7.67
C ASN A 80 6.36 12.17 6.64
N ARG A 81 7.57 11.87 7.08
CA ARG A 81 8.74 11.88 6.21
C ARG A 81 8.56 11.10 4.90
N ASP A 82 8.03 9.89 4.97
CA ASP A 82 8.02 8.93 3.86
C ASP A 82 6.61 8.61 3.35
N THR A 83 5.57 9.23 3.92
CA THR A 83 4.17 8.95 3.56
C THR A 83 3.46 10.21 3.09
N PHE A 84 2.72 10.09 2.00
CA PHE A 84 2.06 11.20 1.34
C PHE A 84 0.56 10.94 1.12
N LEU A 85 -0.16 12.01 0.98
CA LEU A 85 -1.43 12.08 0.26
C LEU A 85 -1.15 12.69 -1.12
N GLU A 86 -1.55 11.97 -2.18
CA GLU A 86 -1.62 12.51 -3.53
C GLU A 86 -3.02 13.06 -3.77
N LEU A 87 -3.13 14.35 -4.04
CA LEU A 87 -4.40 15.03 -4.29
C LEU A 87 -4.45 15.51 -5.74
N ALA A 88 -5.50 15.14 -6.47
CA ALA A 88 -5.74 15.63 -7.82
C ALA A 88 -7.21 16.07 -7.99
N PRO A 89 -7.52 17.00 -8.90
CA PRO A 89 -8.90 17.34 -9.20
C PRO A 89 -9.67 16.15 -9.78
N ALA A 90 -10.91 15.96 -9.33
CA ALA A 90 -11.82 15.00 -9.94
C ALA A 90 -12.24 15.46 -11.36
N THR A 91 -12.52 14.51 -12.23
CA THR A 91 -13.02 14.73 -13.59
C THR A 91 -14.14 13.71 -13.89
N ALA A 92 -14.76 13.79 -15.05
CA ALA A 92 -15.76 12.79 -15.46
C ALA A 92 -15.20 11.36 -15.44
N ASP A 93 -13.92 11.18 -15.85
CA ASP A 93 -13.22 9.89 -15.88
C ASP A 93 -12.52 9.54 -14.56
N ARG A 94 -12.50 10.44 -13.60
CA ARG A 94 -11.84 10.32 -12.29
C ARG A 94 -12.81 10.78 -11.20
N PRO A 95 -13.76 9.92 -10.81
CA PRO A 95 -14.78 10.27 -9.83
C PRO A 95 -14.16 10.63 -8.47
N VAL A 96 -14.86 11.48 -7.73
CA VAL A 96 -14.47 11.90 -6.37
C VAL A 96 -14.26 10.69 -5.46
N GLY A 97 -13.19 10.70 -4.68
CA GLY A 97 -12.91 9.70 -3.68
C GLY A 97 -11.51 9.08 -3.80
N PHE A 98 -11.36 7.91 -3.20
CA PHE A 98 -10.10 7.15 -3.25
C PHE A 98 -9.76 6.76 -4.69
N SER A 99 -8.52 6.97 -5.08
CA SER A 99 -7.99 6.70 -6.41
C SER A 99 -7.13 5.44 -6.44
N HIS A 100 -6.13 5.37 -5.57
CA HIS A 100 -5.16 4.27 -5.53
C HIS A 100 -4.34 4.28 -4.25
N ALA A 101 -3.64 3.18 -3.99
CA ALA A 101 -2.54 3.12 -3.03
C ALA A 101 -1.20 3.06 -3.79
N GLY A 102 -0.24 3.86 -3.38
CA GLY A 102 1.11 3.87 -3.93
C GLY A 102 2.08 3.07 -3.07
N LEU A 103 2.80 2.15 -3.70
CA LEU A 103 3.73 1.24 -3.07
C LEU A 103 5.15 1.50 -3.59
N TRP A 104 6.03 1.92 -2.68
CA TRP A 104 7.42 2.19 -2.99
C TRP A 104 8.25 0.91 -3.04
N ALA A 105 8.94 0.69 -4.15
CA ALA A 105 9.94 -0.36 -4.38
C ALA A 105 11.35 0.23 -4.32
N ASP A 106 12.30 -0.47 -3.71
CA ASP A 106 13.72 -0.07 -3.72
C ASP A 106 14.35 -0.22 -5.11
N ASP A 107 13.84 -1.18 -5.91
CA ASP A 107 14.20 -1.41 -7.31
C ASP A 107 12.93 -1.88 -8.04
N LEU A 108 12.33 -0.98 -8.79
CA LEU A 108 11.05 -1.24 -9.44
C LEU A 108 11.17 -2.32 -10.52
N ASN A 109 12.26 -2.35 -11.27
CA ASN A 109 12.45 -3.34 -12.33
C ASN A 109 12.58 -4.76 -11.77
N LYS A 110 13.33 -4.95 -10.68
CA LYS A 110 13.41 -6.23 -9.97
C LYS A 110 12.07 -6.65 -9.39
N THR A 111 11.33 -5.69 -8.82
CA THR A 111 9.99 -5.93 -8.27
C THR A 111 9.03 -6.38 -9.36
N VAL A 112 9.02 -5.71 -10.52
CA VAL A 112 8.18 -6.09 -11.68
C VAL A 112 8.54 -7.49 -12.17
N THR A 113 9.83 -7.80 -12.30
CA THR A 113 10.31 -9.15 -12.71
C THR A 113 9.78 -10.21 -11.73
N LEU A 114 9.96 -10.00 -10.42
CA LEU A 114 9.50 -10.94 -9.39
C LEU A 114 7.97 -11.15 -9.42
N LEU A 115 7.19 -10.08 -9.62
CA LEU A 115 5.74 -10.17 -9.67
C LEU A 115 5.26 -10.88 -10.95
N ARG A 116 5.94 -10.69 -12.09
CA ARG A 116 5.67 -11.42 -13.34
C ARG A 116 6.00 -12.91 -13.21
N GLU A 117 7.08 -13.27 -12.53
CA GLU A 117 7.42 -14.67 -12.22
C GLU A 117 6.33 -15.35 -11.36
N ARG A 118 5.59 -14.57 -10.56
CA ARG A 118 4.40 -15.02 -9.79
C ARG A 118 3.11 -15.02 -10.60
N GLY A 119 3.19 -14.78 -11.89
CA GLY A 119 2.05 -14.82 -12.81
C GLY A 119 1.26 -13.51 -12.94
N LEU A 120 1.71 -12.41 -12.31
CA LEU A 120 1.04 -11.12 -12.45
C LEU A 120 1.30 -10.51 -13.83
N LYS A 121 0.23 -10.17 -14.55
CA LYS A 121 0.32 -9.43 -15.81
C LYS A 121 0.36 -7.94 -15.53
N MET A 122 1.38 -7.26 -16.00
CA MET A 122 1.58 -5.82 -15.79
C MET A 122 2.48 -5.24 -16.87
N ASP A 123 2.33 -3.94 -17.12
CA ASP A 123 3.14 -3.19 -18.05
C ASP A 123 4.54 -2.89 -17.50
N ASP A 124 5.45 -2.51 -18.39
CA ASP A 124 6.78 -2.02 -18.01
C ASP A 124 6.66 -0.68 -17.27
N PRO A 125 7.59 -0.39 -16.34
CA PRO A 125 7.67 0.93 -15.74
C PRO A 125 7.85 2.03 -16.77
N HIS A 126 7.15 3.15 -16.56
CA HIS A 126 7.25 4.35 -17.41
C HIS A 126 7.53 5.60 -16.56
N ALA A 127 8.08 6.63 -17.21
CA ALA A 127 8.38 7.87 -16.53
C ALA A 127 7.10 8.65 -16.19
N ALA A 128 7.04 9.21 -14.96
CA ALA A 128 6.00 10.12 -14.54
C ALA A 128 6.46 11.58 -14.56
N ALA A 129 5.51 12.51 -14.51
CA ALA A 129 5.81 13.95 -14.42
C ALA A 129 6.59 14.33 -13.15
N THR A 130 6.50 13.52 -12.09
CA THR A 130 7.25 13.65 -10.85
C THR A 130 8.69 13.11 -10.92
N LYS A 131 9.09 12.54 -12.08
CA LYS A 131 10.35 11.82 -12.32
C LYS A 131 10.49 10.52 -11.51
N ALA A 132 9.45 10.06 -10.87
CA ALA A 132 9.38 8.75 -10.27
C ALA A 132 8.90 7.75 -11.34
N PRO A 133 9.69 6.77 -11.78
CA PRO A 133 9.18 5.72 -12.65
C PRO A 133 8.12 4.91 -11.91
N LEU A 134 7.06 4.54 -12.62
CA LEU A 134 5.93 3.82 -12.03
C LEU A 134 5.31 2.83 -13.02
N THR A 135 4.58 1.86 -12.50
CA THR A 135 3.63 1.02 -13.22
C THR A 135 2.41 0.76 -12.35
N ASN A 136 1.31 0.31 -12.95
CA ASN A 136 0.07 0.05 -12.21
C ASN A 136 -0.33 -1.42 -12.30
N ILE A 137 -0.96 -1.89 -11.24
CA ILE A 137 -1.64 -3.18 -11.19
C ILE A 137 -3.02 -2.96 -10.57
N THR A 138 -3.91 -3.92 -10.79
CA THR A 138 -5.24 -3.94 -10.18
C THR A 138 -5.37 -5.22 -9.38
N ASP A 139 -5.83 -5.11 -8.13
CA ASP A 139 -6.08 -6.25 -7.29
C ASP A 139 -7.37 -7.00 -7.73
N PRO A 140 -7.66 -8.20 -7.19
CA PRO A 140 -8.87 -8.95 -7.53
C PRO A 140 -10.20 -8.23 -7.22
N ASN A 141 -10.19 -7.16 -6.42
CA ASN A 141 -11.37 -6.36 -6.09
C ASN A 141 -11.51 -5.09 -6.94
N GLY A 142 -10.59 -4.90 -7.90
CA GLY A 142 -10.59 -3.70 -8.75
C GLY A 142 -9.83 -2.50 -8.15
N VAL A 143 -9.13 -2.66 -7.02
CA VAL A 143 -8.35 -1.58 -6.43
C VAL A 143 -7.04 -1.38 -7.20
N ARG A 144 -6.81 -0.16 -7.66
CA ARG A 144 -5.56 0.22 -8.33
C ARG A 144 -4.43 0.37 -7.31
N LEU A 145 -3.33 -0.31 -7.57
CA LEU A 145 -2.07 -0.16 -6.85
C LEU A 145 -1.02 0.40 -7.81
N GLU A 146 -0.38 1.48 -7.43
CA GLU A 146 0.73 2.07 -8.16
C GLU A 146 2.05 1.59 -7.53
N LEU A 147 2.88 0.95 -8.33
CA LEU A 147 4.24 0.56 -7.93
C LEU A 147 5.22 1.59 -8.46
N LEU A 148 6.08 2.12 -7.62
CA LEU A 148 6.97 3.21 -8.00
C LEU A 148 8.33 3.13 -7.29
N GLU A 149 9.32 3.80 -7.88
CA GLU A 149 10.65 3.98 -7.33
C GLU A 149 10.95 5.47 -7.21
N TYR A 150 11.74 5.86 -6.21
CA TYR A 150 12.15 7.24 -6.02
C TYR A 150 13.63 7.45 -6.29
N PRO A 151 14.05 7.64 -7.55
CA PRO A 151 15.41 8.05 -7.86
C PRO A 151 15.72 9.43 -7.24
N PRO A 152 17.01 9.77 -7.06
CA PRO A 152 17.42 11.01 -6.36
C PRO A 152 16.83 12.31 -6.92
N ASP A 153 16.52 12.34 -8.22
CA ASP A 153 15.96 13.53 -8.89
C ASP A 153 14.43 13.59 -8.87
N SER A 154 13.72 12.54 -8.38
CA SER A 154 12.28 12.55 -8.23
C SER A 154 11.82 13.59 -7.22
N LEU A 155 10.63 14.14 -7.42
CA LEU A 155 10.09 15.19 -6.53
C LEU A 155 9.81 14.61 -5.13
N GLN A 156 9.34 13.39 -5.04
CA GLN A 156 9.08 12.71 -3.78
C GLN A 156 10.37 12.48 -2.99
N LYS A 157 11.45 12.02 -3.65
CA LYS A 157 12.75 11.81 -2.97
C LYS A 157 13.30 13.10 -2.42
N LYS A 158 13.24 14.17 -3.18
CA LYS A 158 13.66 15.52 -2.71
C LYS A 158 12.85 15.97 -1.51
N ALA A 159 11.53 15.72 -1.50
CA ALA A 159 10.68 16.08 -0.36
C ALA A 159 11.02 15.23 0.89
N ILE A 160 11.28 13.94 0.72
CA ILE A 160 11.73 13.02 1.79
C ILE A 160 13.05 13.51 2.40
N ASP A 161 14.03 13.87 1.56
CA ASP A 161 15.35 14.33 2.00
C ASP A 161 15.30 15.72 2.67
N ALA A 162 14.35 16.55 2.29
CA ALA A 162 14.13 17.87 2.86
C ALA A 162 13.25 17.88 4.14
N TRP A 163 12.80 16.70 4.60
CA TRP A 163 12.01 16.59 5.83
C TRP A 163 12.89 16.88 7.06
N LYS A 164 12.45 17.84 7.91
CA LYS A 164 13.14 18.25 9.16
C LYS A 164 12.28 17.89 10.35
#